data_bb5de41e8424edc4ee9dfd877b60640d
#
_entry.id   bb5de41e8424edc4ee9dfd877b60640d
#
_cell.length_a   1.000
_cell.length_b   1.000
_cell.length_c   1.000
_cell.angle_alpha   90.00
_cell.angle_beta   90.00
_cell.angle_gamma   90.00
#
_symmetry.space_group_name_H-M   'P 1'
#
loop_
_entity.id
_entity.type
_entity.pdbx_description
1 polymer ?
#
loop_
_entity_poly.entity_id
_entity_poly.type
_entity_poly.pdbx_seq_one_letter_code
_entity_poly.pdbx_strand_id
1 'polypeptide(L)'
;MNNKTLAFYNKNAKAFAEETAFVDFKETQDKFINILQGKRVLDFGCGAGRDSKYFVEAGLDVVAIDGSAELCQIAESYVGIPVQQMLFQELVDRSRYDGIWACSSILHLPKEELRSVLMKMLNALTDNGIIYTSFKYGEFEGERNGRYFTDFTYESFCEFIRDIKGIAIEEYWYNGDVRPGREDQKWLNLLLRKTSL
;
A
#
# COMPACT_ATOMS: atom_id res chain seq x y z
N MET A 1 -9.40 -8.02 4.21
CA MET A 1 -10.26 -7.12 3.36
C MET A 1 -11.64 -7.73 3.28
N ASN A 2 -12.72 -6.95 3.48
CA ASN A 2 -14.07 -7.50 3.43
C ASN A 2 -14.50 -7.86 1.99
N ASN A 3 -15.46 -8.81 1.88
CA ASN A 3 -15.93 -9.31 0.60
C ASN A 3 -16.54 -8.23 -0.32
N LYS A 4 -17.13 -7.16 0.26
CA LYS A 4 -17.72 -6.05 -0.52
C LYS A 4 -16.65 -5.22 -1.23
N THR A 5 -15.56 -4.89 -0.52
CA THR A 5 -14.44 -4.14 -1.10
C THR A 5 -13.80 -4.93 -2.25
N LEU A 6 -13.59 -6.22 -2.05
CA LEU A 6 -13.04 -7.10 -3.08
C LEU A 6 -13.97 -7.21 -4.30
N ALA A 7 -15.27 -7.40 -4.07
CA ALA A 7 -16.27 -7.43 -5.13
C ALA A 7 -16.34 -6.11 -5.91
N PHE A 8 -16.18 -4.97 -5.22
CA PHE A 8 -16.09 -3.67 -5.88
C PHE A 8 -14.91 -3.59 -6.85
N TYR A 9 -13.70 -4.00 -6.42
CA TYR A 9 -12.51 -3.94 -7.26
C TYR A 9 -12.59 -4.92 -8.43
N ASN A 10 -13.06 -6.15 -8.22
CA ASN A 10 -13.29 -7.10 -9.33
C ASN A 10 -14.26 -6.54 -10.36
N LYS A 11 -15.37 -5.98 -9.92
CA LYS A 11 -16.39 -5.42 -10.83
C LYS A 11 -15.91 -4.21 -11.63
N ASN A 12 -15.05 -3.37 -11.01
CA ASN A 12 -14.64 -2.08 -11.57
C ASN A 12 -13.18 -2.07 -12.03
N ALA A 13 -12.52 -3.23 -12.17
CA ALA A 13 -11.09 -3.33 -12.40
C ALA A 13 -10.61 -2.54 -13.62
N LYS A 14 -11.30 -2.62 -14.75
CA LYS A 14 -10.93 -1.88 -15.97
C LYS A 14 -11.01 -0.37 -15.78
N ALA A 15 -12.13 0.15 -15.27
CA ALA A 15 -12.29 1.58 -15.01
C ALA A 15 -11.27 2.08 -13.99
N PHE A 16 -10.99 1.30 -12.94
CA PHE A 16 -9.97 1.62 -11.95
C PHE A 16 -8.57 1.68 -12.58
N ALA A 17 -8.23 0.74 -13.46
CA ALA A 17 -6.96 0.75 -14.18
C ALA A 17 -6.80 1.98 -15.07
N GLU A 18 -7.83 2.34 -15.84
CA GLU A 18 -7.84 3.55 -16.68
C GLU A 18 -7.64 4.83 -15.85
N GLU A 19 -8.23 4.91 -14.65
CA GLU A 19 -8.11 6.05 -13.75
C GLU A 19 -6.74 6.14 -13.04
N THR A 20 -6.00 5.04 -12.91
CA THR A 20 -4.84 4.99 -11.99
C THR A 20 -3.52 4.61 -12.64
N ALA A 21 -3.53 3.87 -13.76
CA ALA A 21 -2.29 3.31 -14.33
C ALA A 21 -1.30 4.37 -14.84
N PHE A 22 -1.79 5.55 -15.25
CA PHE A 22 -0.97 6.60 -15.88
C PHE A 22 -0.85 7.87 -15.04
N VAL A 23 -1.30 7.83 -13.80
CA VAL A 23 -1.21 8.98 -12.91
C VAL A 23 0.25 9.15 -12.46
N ASP A 24 0.76 10.37 -12.52
CA ASP A 24 2.09 10.69 -12.04
C ASP A 24 2.17 10.58 -10.51
N PHE A 25 3.04 9.70 -10.05
CA PHE A 25 3.32 9.49 -8.63
C PHE A 25 4.83 9.39 -8.33
N LYS A 26 5.62 9.83 -9.32
CA LYS A 26 7.08 9.66 -9.36
C LYS A 26 7.77 10.22 -8.12
N GLU A 27 7.39 11.41 -7.67
CA GLU A 27 8.02 12.03 -6.50
C GLU A 27 7.95 11.13 -5.25
N THR A 28 6.79 10.51 -5.00
CA THR A 28 6.61 9.60 -3.87
C THR A 28 7.34 8.27 -4.06
N GLN A 29 7.32 7.74 -5.28
CA GLN A 29 8.05 6.52 -5.64
C GLN A 29 9.56 6.71 -5.48
N ASP A 30 10.12 7.81 -5.98
CA ASP A 30 11.54 8.15 -5.84
C ASP A 30 11.93 8.34 -4.38
N LYS A 31 11.09 9.01 -3.59
CA LYS A 31 11.31 9.17 -2.14
C LYS A 31 11.44 7.81 -1.44
N PHE A 32 10.59 6.85 -1.77
CA PHE A 32 10.68 5.49 -1.22
C PHE A 32 11.93 4.76 -1.69
N ILE A 33 12.25 4.80 -3.00
CA ILE A 33 13.45 4.14 -3.56
C ILE A 33 14.72 4.66 -2.91
N ASN A 34 14.83 5.98 -2.73
CA ASN A 34 16.05 6.63 -2.21
C ASN A 34 16.41 6.24 -0.78
N ILE A 35 15.47 5.71 0.01
CA ILE A 35 15.71 5.30 1.40
C ILE A 35 15.80 3.79 1.59
N LEU A 36 15.60 3.00 0.49
CA LEU A 36 15.78 1.54 0.53
C LEU A 36 17.23 1.17 0.79
N GLN A 37 17.45 0.16 1.63
CA GLN A 37 18.80 -0.41 1.88
C GLN A 37 19.11 -1.63 1.01
N GLY A 38 18.17 -2.03 0.15
CA GLY A 38 18.27 -3.17 -0.76
C GLY A 38 17.31 -3.02 -1.93
N LYS A 39 17.07 -4.10 -2.67
CA LYS A 39 16.31 -4.05 -3.91
C LYS A 39 15.00 -4.84 -3.89
N ARG A 40 14.76 -5.65 -2.86
CA ARG A 40 13.59 -6.54 -2.80
C ARG A 40 12.39 -5.77 -2.26
N VAL A 41 11.41 -5.53 -3.11
CA VAL A 41 10.20 -4.77 -2.80
C VAL A 41 8.95 -5.62 -2.95
N LEU A 42 8.06 -5.55 -1.97
CA LEU A 42 6.70 -6.07 -2.06
C LEU A 42 5.76 -4.90 -2.39
N ASP A 43 5.11 -4.94 -3.55
CA ASP A 43 3.97 -4.06 -3.86
C ASP A 43 2.69 -4.72 -3.33
N PHE A 44 2.24 -4.22 -2.20
CA PHE A 44 1.22 -4.82 -1.35
C PHE A 44 -0.16 -4.21 -1.61
N GLY A 45 -0.86 -4.78 -2.58
CA GLY A 45 -2.07 -4.24 -3.18
C GLY A 45 -1.75 -3.39 -4.39
N CYS A 46 -1.12 -4.01 -5.40
CA CYS A 46 -0.54 -3.34 -6.56
C CYS A 46 -1.58 -2.72 -7.51
N GLY A 47 -2.87 -3.07 -7.34
CA GLY A 47 -3.94 -2.57 -8.21
C GLY A 47 -3.68 -2.90 -9.68
N ALA A 48 -3.64 -1.87 -10.54
CA ALA A 48 -3.37 -2.02 -11.97
C ALA A 48 -1.88 -2.13 -12.32
N GLY A 49 -0.97 -2.11 -11.32
CA GLY A 49 0.46 -2.30 -11.54
C GLY A 49 1.28 -1.05 -11.80
N ARG A 50 0.72 0.16 -11.64
CA ARG A 50 1.44 1.43 -11.86
C ARG A 50 2.78 1.48 -11.12
N ASP A 51 2.74 1.22 -9.82
CA ASP A 51 3.92 1.34 -8.95
C ASP A 51 4.87 0.16 -9.17
N SER A 52 4.35 -1.05 -9.31
CA SER A 52 5.14 -2.24 -9.67
C SER A 52 5.96 -2.01 -10.94
N LYS A 53 5.34 -1.44 -12.00
CA LYS A 53 6.05 -1.15 -13.25
C LYS A 53 7.18 -0.16 -13.04
N TYR A 54 6.90 0.92 -12.31
CA TYR A 54 7.91 1.93 -11.99
C TYR A 54 9.11 1.33 -11.26
N PHE A 55 8.87 0.49 -10.26
CA PHE A 55 9.92 -0.16 -9.48
C PHE A 55 10.74 -1.17 -10.30
N VAL A 56 10.08 -1.95 -11.17
CA VAL A 56 10.78 -2.85 -12.12
C VAL A 56 11.69 -2.06 -13.07
N GLU A 57 11.19 -0.98 -13.65
CA GLU A 57 11.96 -0.10 -14.54
C GLU A 57 13.12 0.59 -13.81
N ALA A 58 12.98 0.86 -12.51
CA ALA A 58 14.06 1.35 -11.64
C ALA A 58 15.08 0.28 -11.24
N GLY A 59 14.90 -0.98 -11.66
CA GLY A 59 15.84 -2.09 -11.42
C GLY A 59 15.69 -2.75 -10.03
N LEU A 60 14.51 -2.64 -9.42
CA LEU A 60 14.17 -3.34 -8.18
C LEU A 60 13.66 -4.76 -8.48
N ASP A 61 13.83 -5.65 -7.49
CA ASP A 61 13.27 -7.01 -7.48
C ASP A 61 11.87 -6.96 -6.84
N VAL A 62 10.84 -6.93 -7.69
CA VAL A 62 9.47 -6.66 -7.28
C VAL A 62 8.66 -7.94 -7.18
N VAL A 63 8.03 -8.14 -6.05
CA VAL A 63 6.92 -9.08 -5.86
C VAL A 63 5.64 -8.24 -5.79
N ALA A 64 4.69 -8.51 -6.67
CA ALA A 64 3.42 -7.79 -6.72
C ALA A 64 2.26 -8.69 -6.31
N ILE A 65 1.40 -8.18 -5.45
CA ILE A 65 0.18 -8.89 -5.02
C ILE A 65 -1.03 -7.97 -5.04
N ASP A 66 -2.20 -8.55 -5.32
CA ASP A 66 -3.50 -7.90 -5.12
C ASP A 66 -4.56 -8.94 -4.72
N GLY A 67 -5.60 -8.52 -4.01
CA GLY A 67 -6.72 -9.39 -3.66
C GLY A 67 -7.69 -9.63 -4.83
N SER A 68 -7.76 -8.71 -5.80
CA SER A 68 -8.65 -8.79 -6.95
C SER A 68 -8.02 -9.59 -8.07
N ALA A 69 -8.62 -10.71 -8.44
CA ALA A 69 -8.18 -11.53 -9.56
C ALA A 69 -8.13 -10.75 -10.88
N GLU A 70 -9.12 -9.88 -11.09
CA GLU A 70 -9.22 -9.04 -12.30
C GLU A 70 -8.08 -8.01 -12.36
N LEU A 71 -7.74 -7.37 -11.22
CA LEU A 71 -6.61 -6.43 -11.16
C LEU A 71 -5.27 -7.16 -11.31
N CYS A 72 -5.11 -8.36 -10.75
CA CYS A 72 -3.91 -9.17 -10.95
C CYS A 72 -3.65 -9.44 -12.44
N GLN A 73 -4.67 -9.83 -13.22
CA GLN A 73 -4.52 -10.07 -14.65
C GLN A 73 -4.12 -8.81 -15.43
N ILE A 74 -4.74 -7.67 -15.09
CA ILE A 74 -4.41 -6.38 -15.70
C ILE A 74 -2.97 -5.99 -15.37
N ALA A 75 -2.59 -6.06 -14.09
CA ALA A 75 -1.26 -5.71 -13.63
C ALA A 75 -0.18 -6.62 -14.23
N GLU A 76 -0.40 -7.94 -14.28
CA GLU A 76 0.54 -8.89 -14.89
C GLU A 76 0.80 -8.54 -16.36
N SER A 77 -0.27 -8.26 -17.11
CA SER A 77 -0.17 -7.85 -18.52
C SER A 77 0.55 -6.51 -18.71
N TYR A 78 0.35 -5.58 -17.77
CA TYR A 78 0.91 -4.22 -17.85
C TYR A 78 2.37 -4.15 -17.40
N VAL A 79 2.72 -4.86 -16.33
CA VAL A 79 4.06 -4.83 -15.72
C VAL A 79 5.02 -5.80 -16.41
N GLY A 80 4.51 -6.96 -16.86
CA GLY A 80 5.32 -8.03 -17.45
C GLY A 80 6.00 -8.95 -16.44
N ILE A 81 5.54 -8.95 -15.19
CA ILE A 81 5.96 -9.89 -14.13
C ILE A 81 4.74 -10.64 -13.59
N PRO A 82 4.89 -11.83 -12.99
CA PRO A 82 3.80 -12.51 -12.31
C PRO A 82 3.21 -11.67 -11.19
N VAL A 83 1.88 -11.63 -11.08
CA VAL A 83 1.15 -10.95 -10.00
C VAL A 83 0.35 -11.99 -9.22
N GLN A 84 0.64 -12.13 -7.94
CA GLN A 84 0.00 -13.13 -7.10
C GLN A 84 -1.33 -12.61 -6.56
N GLN A 85 -2.41 -13.36 -6.80
CA GLN A 85 -3.66 -13.09 -6.08
C GLN A 85 -3.52 -13.53 -4.63
N MET A 86 -3.54 -12.56 -3.69
CA MET A 86 -3.36 -12.79 -2.26
C MET A 86 -4.04 -11.70 -1.43
N LEU A 87 -4.73 -12.09 -0.37
CA LEU A 87 -5.26 -11.15 0.61
C LEU A 87 -4.16 -10.67 1.56
N PHE A 88 -4.28 -9.46 2.10
CA PHE A 88 -3.30 -8.90 3.06
C PHE A 88 -3.07 -9.78 4.29
N GLN A 89 -4.15 -10.44 4.76
CA GLN A 89 -4.10 -11.32 5.92
C GLN A 89 -3.28 -12.60 5.68
N GLU A 90 -3.02 -12.96 4.42
CA GLU A 90 -2.30 -14.18 4.04
C GLU A 90 -0.77 -14.00 3.97
N LEU A 91 -0.27 -12.78 4.19
CA LEU A 91 1.18 -12.51 4.24
C LEU A 91 1.82 -13.30 5.37
N VAL A 92 2.75 -14.21 5.02
CA VAL A 92 3.48 -15.07 5.96
C VAL A 92 5.00 -15.00 5.80
N ASP A 93 5.48 -14.22 4.84
CA ASP A 93 6.91 -14.02 4.59
C ASP A 93 7.64 -13.50 5.84
N ARG A 94 8.94 -13.80 5.94
CA ARG A 94 9.80 -13.36 7.04
C ARG A 94 11.12 -12.86 6.49
N SER A 95 11.54 -11.67 6.93
CA SER A 95 12.85 -11.05 6.60
C SER A 95 13.19 -11.18 5.10
N ARG A 96 12.20 -10.95 4.25
CA ARG A 96 12.28 -11.17 2.80
C ARG A 96 12.45 -9.89 2.00
N TYR A 97 11.82 -8.79 2.46
CA TYR A 97 11.73 -7.56 1.69
C TYR A 97 12.51 -6.43 2.35
N ASP A 98 13.19 -5.64 1.54
CA ASP A 98 13.88 -4.44 1.99
C ASP A 98 12.92 -3.24 2.06
N GLY A 99 11.82 -3.32 1.30
CA GLY A 99 10.72 -2.37 1.33
C GLY A 99 9.37 -3.02 1.05
N ILE A 100 8.32 -2.48 1.66
CA ILE A 100 6.92 -2.81 1.36
C ILE A 100 6.20 -1.53 0.97
N TRP A 101 5.62 -1.55 -0.22
CA TRP A 101 4.83 -0.45 -0.76
C TRP A 101 3.35 -0.79 -0.66
N ALA A 102 2.60 -0.04 0.16
CA ALA A 102 1.17 -0.23 0.40
C ALA A 102 0.39 1.05 0.08
N CYS A 103 0.50 1.50 -1.18
CA CYS A 103 -0.11 2.73 -1.65
C CYS A 103 -1.63 2.60 -1.75
N SER A 104 -2.37 3.34 -0.92
CA SER A 104 -3.84 3.38 -0.97
C SER A 104 -4.50 1.99 -0.96
N SER A 105 -3.90 1.02 -0.27
CA SER A 105 -4.30 -0.39 -0.29
C SER A 105 -4.80 -0.89 1.06
N ILE A 106 -3.98 -0.88 2.10
CA ILE A 106 -4.33 -1.40 3.44
C ILE A 106 -5.35 -0.54 4.20
N LEU A 107 -5.66 0.64 3.70
CA LEU A 107 -6.72 1.51 4.21
C LEU A 107 -8.13 0.87 4.12
N HIS A 108 -8.26 -0.24 3.39
CA HIS A 108 -9.50 -1.00 3.27
C HIS A 108 -9.69 -2.06 4.36
N LEU A 109 -8.86 -2.04 5.39
CA LEU A 109 -8.95 -2.93 6.55
C LEU A 109 -9.52 -2.19 7.76
N PRO A 110 -10.41 -2.81 8.56
CA PRO A 110 -10.73 -2.33 9.90
C PRO A 110 -9.46 -2.20 10.75
N LYS A 111 -9.43 -1.29 11.72
CA LYS A 111 -8.24 -1.03 12.57
C LYS A 111 -7.69 -2.28 13.24
N GLU A 112 -8.56 -3.18 13.68
CA GLU A 112 -8.13 -4.44 14.28
C GLU A 112 -7.36 -5.34 13.30
N GLU A 113 -7.90 -5.52 12.08
CA GLU A 113 -7.23 -6.28 11.02
C GLU A 113 -5.96 -5.55 10.54
N LEU A 114 -6.02 -4.23 10.40
CA LEU A 114 -4.89 -3.39 9.98
C LEU A 114 -3.70 -3.54 10.93
N ARG A 115 -3.95 -3.57 12.25
CA ARG A 115 -2.90 -3.84 13.27
C ARG A 115 -2.21 -5.18 13.03
N SER A 116 -2.99 -6.24 12.82
CA SER A 116 -2.46 -7.57 12.53
C SER A 116 -1.65 -7.60 11.24
N VAL A 117 -2.13 -6.93 10.19
CA VAL A 117 -1.43 -6.86 8.89
C VAL A 117 -0.13 -6.06 9.02
N LEU A 118 -0.10 -4.93 9.73
CA LEU A 118 1.13 -4.18 9.99
C LEU A 118 2.19 -5.02 10.69
N MET A 119 1.81 -5.84 11.67
CA MET A 119 2.74 -6.77 12.32
C MET A 119 3.29 -7.82 11.36
N LYS A 120 2.48 -8.33 10.43
CA LYS A 120 2.93 -9.24 9.38
C LYS A 120 3.90 -8.55 8.41
N MET A 121 3.61 -7.30 8.02
CA MET A 121 4.52 -6.50 7.18
C MET A 121 5.87 -6.29 7.88
N LEU A 122 5.89 -5.95 9.18
CA LEU A 122 7.14 -5.83 9.96
C LEU A 122 7.92 -7.14 10.02
N ASN A 123 7.24 -8.29 10.16
CA ASN A 123 7.89 -9.60 10.13
C ASN A 123 8.46 -9.93 8.74
N ALA A 124 7.80 -9.49 7.67
CA ALA A 124 8.23 -9.71 6.29
C ALA A 124 9.42 -8.83 5.88
N LEU A 125 9.62 -7.69 6.55
CA LEU A 125 10.76 -6.81 6.32
C LEU A 125 12.07 -7.39 6.86
N THR A 126 13.16 -7.14 6.14
CA THR A 126 14.53 -7.22 6.67
C THR A 126 14.75 -6.18 7.77
N ASP A 127 15.85 -6.27 8.50
CA ASP A 127 16.20 -5.26 9.51
C ASP A 127 16.41 -3.90 8.84
N ASN A 128 15.93 -2.84 9.48
CA ASN A 128 15.86 -1.49 8.94
C ASN A 128 15.04 -1.32 7.64
N GLY A 129 14.25 -2.33 7.24
CA GLY A 129 13.36 -2.23 6.11
C GLY A 129 12.30 -1.16 6.31
N ILE A 130 11.72 -0.69 5.20
CA ILE A 130 10.80 0.44 5.17
C ILE A 130 9.42 0.03 4.66
N ILE A 131 8.37 0.59 5.22
CA ILE A 131 7.00 0.53 4.69
C ILE A 131 6.61 1.93 4.22
N TYR A 132 6.16 2.06 2.97
CA TYR A 132 5.32 3.18 2.57
C TYR A 132 3.85 2.78 2.67
N THR A 133 3.03 3.65 3.23
CA THR A 133 1.57 3.50 3.21
C THR A 133 0.86 4.84 3.16
N SER A 134 -0.36 4.84 2.62
CA SER A 134 -1.17 6.05 2.57
C SER A 134 -2.62 5.79 2.96
N PHE A 135 -3.21 6.77 3.63
CA PHE A 135 -4.59 6.76 4.09
C PHE A 135 -5.30 8.05 3.68
N LYS A 136 -6.61 8.00 3.52
CA LYS A 136 -7.39 9.24 3.42
C LYS A 136 -7.28 9.99 4.74
N TYR A 137 -7.13 11.31 4.63
CA TYR A 137 -7.07 12.19 5.80
C TYR A 137 -8.44 12.27 6.49
N GLY A 138 -8.47 11.99 7.79
CA GLY A 138 -9.67 12.07 8.62
C GLY A 138 -9.67 11.04 9.74
N GLU A 139 -10.83 10.79 10.32
CA GLU A 139 -11.02 9.82 11.41
C GLU A 139 -12.16 8.83 11.12
N PHE A 140 -12.62 8.80 9.87
CA PHE A 140 -13.70 7.91 9.47
C PHE A 140 -13.24 6.46 9.45
N GLU A 141 -14.06 5.58 9.98
CA GLU A 141 -13.92 4.13 9.84
C GLU A 141 -15.27 3.52 9.47
N GLY A 142 -15.34 2.79 8.36
CA GLY A 142 -16.58 2.17 7.90
C GLY A 142 -16.69 2.01 6.40
N GLU A 143 -17.90 1.71 5.93
CA GLU A 143 -18.21 1.55 4.51
C GLU A 143 -18.61 2.89 3.89
N ARG A 144 -18.02 3.23 2.73
CA ARG A 144 -18.48 4.31 1.85
C ARG A 144 -18.21 3.94 0.38
N ASN A 145 -19.17 4.25 -0.49
CA ASN A 145 -19.07 3.98 -1.93
C ASN A 145 -18.70 2.52 -2.25
N GLY A 146 -19.30 1.56 -1.50
CA GLY A 146 -19.14 0.13 -1.73
C GLY A 146 -17.79 -0.47 -1.26
N ARG A 147 -16.98 0.30 -0.54
CA ARG A 147 -15.68 -0.13 0.02
C ARG A 147 -15.59 0.25 1.49
N TYR A 148 -14.83 -0.52 2.24
CA TYR A 148 -14.44 -0.17 3.61
C TYR A 148 -13.26 0.81 3.58
N PHE A 149 -13.25 1.78 4.50
CA PHE A 149 -12.16 2.73 4.68
C PHE A 149 -11.85 2.91 6.15
N THR A 150 -10.57 3.01 6.44
CA THR A 150 -10.03 3.49 7.70
C THR A 150 -9.17 4.71 7.38
N ASP A 151 -9.65 5.87 7.75
CA ASP A 151 -8.96 7.14 7.54
C ASP A 151 -8.12 7.48 8.79
N PHE A 152 -7.05 8.24 8.60
CA PHE A 152 -6.21 8.70 9.70
C PHE A 152 -5.80 10.17 9.53
N THR A 153 -5.71 10.88 10.66
CA THR A 153 -4.79 12.01 10.83
C THR A 153 -3.44 11.48 11.28
N TYR A 154 -2.39 12.31 11.23
CA TYR A 154 -1.08 11.91 11.76
C TYR A 154 -1.17 11.52 13.25
N GLU A 155 -1.87 12.34 14.04
CA GLU A 155 -2.05 12.14 15.47
C GLU A 155 -2.79 10.82 15.78
N SER A 156 -3.89 10.56 15.06
CA SER A 156 -4.66 9.32 15.26
C SER A 156 -3.90 8.08 14.79
N PHE A 157 -3.01 8.22 13.78
CA PHE A 157 -2.13 7.13 13.36
C PHE A 157 -1.02 6.86 14.40
N CYS A 158 -0.42 7.91 14.99
CA CYS A 158 0.53 7.76 16.10
C CYS A 158 -0.10 7.00 17.28
N GLU A 159 -1.33 7.36 17.64
CA GLU A 159 -2.08 6.66 18.68
C GLU A 159 -2.32 5.19 18.32
N PHE A 160 -2.72 4.94 17.07
CA PHE A 160 -3.01 3.60 16.57
C PHE A 160 -1.79 2.66 16.64
N ILE A 161 -0.58 3.16 16.35
CA ILE A 161 0.64 2.34 16.35
C ILE A 161 1.38 2.34 17.70
N ARG A 162 0.95 3.10 18.69
CA ARG A 162 1.67 3.31 19.98
C ARG A 162 2.16 2.01 20.61
N ASP A 163 1.32 0.97 20.59
CA ASP A 163 1.62 -0.32 21.22
C ASP A 163 2.24 -1.35 20.25
N ILE A 164 2.51 -0.95 19.01
CA ILE A 164 3.20 -1.81 18.03
C ILE A 164 4.70 -1.62 18.20
N LYS A 165 5.38 -2.64 18.73
CA LYS A 165 6.84 -2.62 18.88
C LYS A 165 7.53 -2.84 17.54
N GLY A 166 8.73 -2.29 17.40
CA GLY A 166 9.56 -2.51 16.21
C GLY A 166 9.17 -1.66 15.00
N ILE A 167 8.42 -0.58 15.20
CA ILE A 167 8.03 0.38 14.16
C ILE A 167 8.28 1.82 14.61
N ALA A 168 8.78 2.66 13.72
CA ALA A 168 8.88 4.10 13.90
C ALA A 168 8.42 4.84 12.64
N ILE A 169 7.75 5.97 12.81
CA ILE A 169 7.46 6.87 11.70
C ILE A 169 8.75 7.62 11.38
N GLU A 170 9.27 7.43 10.17
CA GLU A 170 10.47 8.13 9.69
C GLU A 170 10.12 9.47 9.06
N GLU A 171 9.04 9.49 8.27
CA GLU A 171 8.54 10.69 7.61
C GLU A 171 7.03 10.59 7.40
N TYR A 172 6.36 11.75 7.38
CA TYR A 172 4.98 11.84 6.93
C TYR A 172 4.75 13.16 6.17
N TRP A 173 3.78 13.15 5.27
CA TRP A 173 3.33 14.36 4.57
C TRP A 173 1.87 14.22 4.14
N TYR A 174 1.32 15.35 3.74
CA TYR A 174 -0.02 15.41 3.17
C TYR A 174 0.06 15.87 1.72
N ASN A 175 -0.79 15.30 0.86
CA ASN A 175 -1.01 15.77 -0.50
C ASN A 175 -2.49 15.67 -0.88
N GLY A 176 -2.85 16.26 -2.01
CA GLY A 176 -4.15 16.04 -2.66
C GLY A 176 -4.21 14.68 -3.36
N ASP A 177 -5.41 14.25 -3.75
CA ASP A 177 -5.55 13.09 -4.65
C ASP A 177 -4.98 13.45 -6.02
N VAL A 178 -4.10 12.61 -6.52
CA VAL A 178 -3.39 12.87 -7.79
C VAL A 178 -4.26 12.63 -9.04
N ARG A 179 -5.47 12.08 -8.87
CA ARG A 179 -6.42 11.87 -9.96
C ARG A 179 -7.16 13.15 -10.28
N PRO A 180 -7.36 13.49 -11.57
CA PRO A 180 -8.08 14.70 -11.96
C PRO A 180 -9.48 14.79 -11.34
N GLY A 181 -9.86 15.99 -10.90
CA GLY A 181 -11.17 16.29 -10.29
C GLY A 181 -11.35 15.77 -8.86
N ARG A 182 -10.26 15.38 -8.18
CA ARG A 182 -10.29 14.89 -6.79
C ARG A 182 -9.26 15.61 -5.89
N GLU A 183 -8.79 16.76 -6.32
CA GLU A 183 -7.73 17.53 -5.66
C GLU A 183 -8.10 17.94 -4.22
N ASP A 184 -9.40 18.07 -3.93
CA ASP A 184 -9.93 18.36 -2.58
C ASP A 184 -9.77 17.19 -1.59
N GLN A 185 -9.50 15.98 -2.08
CA GLN A 185 -9.31 14.82 -1.22
C GLN A 185 -7.88 14.78 -0.69
N LYS A 186 -7.74 15.08 0.59
CA LYS A 186 -6.44 15.07 1.27
C LYS A 186 -6.03 13.64 1.67
N TRP A 187 -4.75 13.33 1.50
CA TRP A 187 -4.15 12.05 1.88
C TRP A 187 -3.04 12.25 2.91
N LEU A 188 -2.96 11.35 3.86
CA LEU A 188 -1.82 11.15 4.76
C LEU A 188 -0.91 10.10 4.15
N ASN A 189 0.35 10.44 3.94
CA ASN A 189 1.40 9.52 3.49
C ASN A 189 2.39 9.30 4.63
N LEU A 190 2.88 8.09 4.76
CA LEU A 190 3.75 7.66 5.86
C LEU A 190 4.88 6.77 5.33
N LEU A 191 6.09 7.07 5.78
CA LEU A 191 7.23 6.16 5.71
C LEU A 191 7.51 5.63 7.12
N LEU A 192 7.42 4.31 7.26
CA LEU A 192 7.55 3.63 8.54
C LEU A 192 8.78 2.72 8.48
N ARG A 193 9.70 2.88 9.42
CA ARG A 193 10.90 2.04 9.50
C ARG A 193 10.74 0.93 10.52
N LYS A 194 11.17 -0.28 10.14
CA LYS A 194 11.37 -1.36 11.11
C LYS A 194 12.56 -1.02 12.01
N THR A 195 12.35 -1.02 13.31
CA THR A 195 13.39 -0.80 14.32
C THR A 195 13.69 -2.10 15.06
N SER A 196 14.88 -2.19 15.65
CA SER A 196 15.22 -3.31 16.55
C SER A 196 14.26 -3.32 17.74
N LEU A 197 13.85 -4.51 18.17
CA LEU A 197 13.04 -4.73 19.37
C LEU A 197 13.87 -4.52 20.64
#